data_2896b832f5f441a1c7bb90299999edc2
#
_entry.id   2896b832f5f441a1c7bb90299999edc2
#
_cell.length_a   1.000
_cell.length_b   1.000
_cell.length_c   1.000
_cell.angle_alpha   90.00
_cell.angle_beta   90.00
_cell.angle_gamma   90.00
#
_symmetry.space_group_name_H-M   'P 1'
#
loop_
_entity.id
_entity.type
_entity.pdbx_description
1 polymer ?
#
loop_
_entity_poly.entity_id
_entity_poly.type
_entity_poly.pdbx_seq_one_letter_code
_entity_poly.pdbx_strand_id
1 'polypeptide(L)'
;EMQRSLVGSEMCIRDSYYISKSGRVYSRYIKGSHKMSTSFHRIWCYQRKGDGRYKISLVHKEKGKIKCYRSRLVALAWVCNTNPEEYTEVCHIDNNPLNDYYKNLYWGTKKMNSQQMVKDGRLKTIYGKKHNNPNYMKRGWHVHSKVNEEEFKKIIKLRKRGFTNKYIIQKLSLKITSAGISSIYKKYQEGYYTGIVH
;
A
#
# COMPACT_ATOMS: atom_id res chain seq x y z
N GLU A 1 -7.73 -31.90 11.91
CA GLU A 1 -7.55 -30.80 10.95
C GLU A 1 -6.38 -31.15 10.03
N MET A 2 -6.64 -31.43 8.72
CA MET A 2 -5.58 -31.75 7.77
C MET A 2 -4.61 -30.58 7.64
N GLN A 3 -3.33 -30.86 7.74
CA GLN A 3 -2.24 -29.90 7.57
C GLN A 3 -1.64 -30.08 6.17
N ARG A 4 -1.34 -28.99 5.50
CA ARG A 4 -0.61 -29.02 4.22
C ARG A 4 0.78 -28.41 4.37
N SER A 5 1.76 -29.04 3.72
CA SER A 5 3.10 -28.50 3.56
C SER A 5 3.05 -27.24 2.71
N LEU A 6 3.86 -26.25 3.08
CA LEU A 6 4.01 -25.00 2.31
C LEU A 6 4.91 -25.28 1.12
N VAL A 7 4.29 -25.56 -0.03
CA VAL A 7 4.97 -25.79 -1.31
C VAL A 7 4.63 -24.64 -2.26
N GLY A 8 5.62 -23.92 -2.73
CA GLY A 8 5.48 -22.91 -3.78
C GLY A 8 6.86 -22.54 -4.34
N SER A 9 6.92 -22.15 -5.61
CA SER A 9 8.14 -21.81 -6.32
C SER A 9 8.94 -20.66 -5.68
N GLU A 10 8.30 -19.78 -4.95
CA GLU A 10 8.93 -18.67 -4.24
C GLU A 10 9.28 -18.99 -2.77
N MET A 11 8.77 -20.08 -2.22
CA MET A 11 8.99 -20.48 -0.82
C MET A 11 9.29 -21.96 -0.75
N CYS A 12 10.52 -22.36 -1.04
CA CYS A 12 11.05 -23.71 -0.77
C CYS A 12 11.18 -23.93 0.74
N ILE A 13 10.05 -24.00 1.43
CA ILE A 13 9.95 -24.35 2.86
C ILE A 13 9.42 -25.78 2.95
N ARG A 14 9.97 -26.67 2.10
CA ARG A 14 9.59 -28.08 2.07
C ARG A 14 9.89 -28.70 3.42
N ASP A 15 8.98 -29.51 3.91
CA ASP A 15 9.12 -30.46 5.02
C ASP A 15 9.38 -29.87 6.41
N SER A 16 9.56 -28.55 6.52
CA SER A 16 9.90 -27.89 7.78
C SER A 16 8.74 -27.16 8.44
N TYR A 17 7.72 -26.83 7.66
CA TYR A 17 6.57 -26.06 8.13
C TYR A 17 5.25 -26.61 7.58
N TYR A 18 4.22 -26.58 8.42
CA TYR A 18 2.86 -26.91 8.06
C TYR A 18 1.93 -25.79 8.48
N ILE A 19 0.85 -25.60 7.73
CA ILE A 19 -0.19 -24.65 8.05
C ILE A 19 -1.58 -25.29 7.97
N SER A 20 -2.40 -24.99 8.97
CA SER A 20 -3.80 -25.41 8.98
C SER A 20 -4.70 -24.45 8.20
N LYS A 21 -5.91 -24.89 7.88
CA LYS A 21 -6.97 -24.07 7.25
C LYS A 21 -7.32 -22.82 8.06
N SER A 22 -7.12 -22.84 9.38
CA SER A 22 -7.37 -21.73 10.30
C SER A 22 -6.15 -20.84 10.52
N GLY A 23 -5.03 -21.09 9.83
CA GLY A 23 -3.81 -20.29 9.95
C GLY A 23 -2.92 -20.62 11.13
N ARG A 24 -3.10 -21.77 11.77
CA ARG A 24 -2.12 -22.26 12.75
C ARG A 24 -0.90 -22.78 12.02
N VAL A 25 0.30 -22.31 12.41
CA VAL A 25 1.55 -22.68 11.77
C VAL A 25 2.37 -23.56 12.71
N TYR A 26 2.97 -24.60 12.16
CA TYR A 26 3.77 -25.58 12.87
C TYR A 26 5.14 -25.68 12.22
N SER A 27 6.18 -25.89 13.02
CA SER A 27 7.56 -25.98 12.58
C SER A 27 8.23 -27.23 13.16
N ARG A 28 9.18 -27.77 12.39
CA ARG A 28 10.15 -28.76 12.89
C ARG A 28 11.45 -28.11 13.35
N TYR A 29 11.71 -26.83 13.06
CA TYR A 29 12.92 -26.17 13.51
C TYR A 29 12.92 -25.95 15.02
N ILE A 30 14.00 -26.38 15.69
CA ILE A 30 14.21 -26.11 17.09
C ILE A 30 14.57 -24.65 17.30
N LYS A 31 13.86 -23.97 18.22
CA LYS A 31 14.07 -22.54 18.50
C LYS A 31 15.53 -22.26 18.89
N GLY A 32 16.14 -21.28 18.20
CA GLY A 32 17.52 -20.87 18.45
C GLY A 32 18.59 -21.77 17.81
N SER A 33 18.20 -22.79 17.04
CA SER A 33 19.10 -23.71 16.35
C SER A 33 18.66 -23.92 14.91
N HIS A 34 19.60 -24.23 14.02
CA HIS A 34 19.30 -24.68 12.65
C HIS A 34 18.96 -26.17 12.57
N LYS A 35 18.86 -26.86 13.73
CA LYS A 35 18.53 -28.27 13.79
C LYS A 35 17.04 -28.52 13.66
N MET A 36 16.68 -29.64 13.05
CA MET A 36 15.28 -30.07 12.91
C MET A 36 14.92 -31.10 13.94
N SER A 37 13.72 -30.98 14.51
CA SER A 37 13.11 -31.99 15.38
C SER A 37 12.42 -33.07 14.58
N THR A 38 12.21 -34.22 15.13
CA THR A 38 11.35 -35.29 14.62
C THR A 38 9.85 -34.92 14.76
N SER A 39 9.51 -34.03 15.70
CA SER A 39 8.16 -33.59 15.98
C SER A 39 7.91 -32.16 15.56
N PHE A 40 6.65 -31.85 15.26
CA PHE A 40 6.18 -30.49 14.97
C PHE A 40 5.77 -29.78 16.24
N HIS A 41 6.18 -28.51 16.36
CA HIS A 41 5.70 -27.63 17.41
C HIS A 41 5.02 -26.41 16.82
N ARG A 42 3.98 -25.91 17.50
CA ARG A 42 3.27 -24.70 17.07
C ARG A 42 4.16 -23.48 17.23
N ILE A 43 4.20 -22.64 16.18
CA ILE A 43 4.80 -21.31 16.23
C ILE A 43 3.73 -20.24 16.22
N TRP A 44 3.97 -19.19 17.02
CA TRP A 44 3.02 -18.13 17.21
C TRP A 44 3.24 -17.01 16.20
N CYS A 45 2.12 -16.55 15.61
CA CYS A 45 2.11 -15.34 14.82
C CYS A 45 2.02 -14.13 15.74
N TYR A 46 2.65 -13.04 15.36
CA TYR A 46 2.53 -11.76 16.06
C TYR A 46 1.69 -10.80 15.23
N GLN A 47 0.91 -9.96 15.93
CA GLN A 47 0.11 -8.95 15.27
C GLN A 47 0.96 -7.71 14.99
N ARG A 48 0.93 -7.21 13.76
CA ARG A 48 1.65 -6.00 13.38
C ARG A 48 0.91 -4.76 13.88
N LYS A 49 1.63 -3.88 14.58
CA LYS A 49 1.13 -2.54 14.90
C LYS A 49 0.95 -1.75 13.61
N GLY A 50 -0.22 -1.22 13.36
CA GLY A 50 -0.55 -0.39 12.19
C GLY A 50 -1.64 -1.00 11.31
N ASP A 51 -1.45 -2.15 10.67
CA ASP A 51 -2.47 -2.81 9.84
C ASP A 51 -3.21 -3.94 10.57
N GLY A 52 -2.79 -4.27 11.78
CA GLY A 52 -3.39 -5.30 12.62
C GLY A 52 -3.19 -6.74 12.13
N ARG A 53 -2.61 -6.96 10.96
CA ARG A 53 -2.46 -8.27 10.34
C ARG A 53 -1.47 -9.15 11.08
N TYR A 54 -1.72 -10.47 11.07
CA TYR A 54 -0.79 -11.44 11.62
C TYR A 54 0.40 -11.66 10.69
N LYS A 55 1.60 -11.58 11.28
CA LYS A 55 2.88 -11.92 10.66
C LYS A 55 3.56 -13.06 11.40
N ILE A 56 4.41 -13.75 10.67
CA ILE A 56 5.25 -14.82 11.19
C ILE A 56 6.64 -14.71 10.59
N SER A 57 7.66 -15.13 11.37
CA SER A 57 9.02 -15.27 10.90
C SER A 57 9.32 -16.75 10.68
N LEU A 58 9.71 -17.09 9.46
CA LEU A 58 10.11 -18.44 9.07
C LEU A 58 11.60 -18.45 8.74
N VAL A 59 12.24 -19.61 8.85
CA VAL A 59 13.63 -19.81 8.45
C VAL A 59 13.64 -20.45 7.06
N HIS A 60 14.25 -19.80 6.11
CA HIS A 60 14.48 -20.31 4.77
C HIS A 60 15.92 -20.77 4.66
N LYS A 61 16.15 -21.93 4.01
CA LYS A 61 17.48 -22.55 3.93
C LYS A 61 18.53 -21.64 3.31
N GLU A 62 18.16 -20.93 2.24
CA GLU A 62 19.08 -20.06 1.49
C GLU A 62 18.95 -18.58 1.87
N LYS A 63 17.72 -18.11 2.09
CA LYS A 63 17.41 -16.67 2.34
C LYS A 63 17.45 -16.30 3.83
N GLY A 64 17.74 -17.26 4.72
CA GLY A 64 17.73 -17.03 6.15
C GLY A 64 16.33 -16.73 6.70
N LYS A 65 16.20 -15.75 7.58
CA LYS A 65 14.93 -15.41 8.25
C LYS A 65 14.02 -14.55 7.39
N ILE A 66 12.86 -15.08 7.03
CA ILE A 66 11.85 -14.43 6.20
C ILE A 66 10.63 -14.05 7.05
N LYS A 67 10.10 -12.85 6.86
CA LYS A 67 8.85 -12.40 7.49
C LYS A 67 7.73 -12.40 6.45
N CYS A 68 6.62 -13.08 6.73
CA CYS A 68 5.47 -13.15 5.83
C CYS A 68 4.15 -12.95 6.57
N TYR A 69 3.09 -12.63 5.84
CA TYR A 69 1.74 -12.57 6.38
C TYR A 69 1.15 -13.99 6.51
N ARG A 70 0.44 -14.24 7.62
CA ARG A 70 -0.24 -15.51 7.86
C ARG A 70 -1.27 -15.81 6.77
N SER A 71 -2.06 -14.82 6.36
CA SER A 71 -3.03 -14.96 5.26
C SER A 71 -2.38 -15.46 3.98
N ARG A 72 -1.18 -14.96 3.62
CA ARG A 72 -0.47 -15.40 2.41
C ARG A 72 -0.06 -16.87 2.51
N LEU A 73 0.38 -17.33 3.68
CA LEU A 73 0.73 -18.73 3.88
C LEU A 73 -0.49 -19.66 3.77
N VAL A 74 -1.64 -19.23 4.34
CA VAL A 74 -2.89 -19.98 4.22
C VAL A 74 -3.34 -20.04 2.76
N ALA A 75 -3.30 -18.90 2.06
CA ALA A 75 -3.71 -18.84 0.66
C ALA A 75 -2.81 -19.72 -0.23
N LEU A 76 -1.50 -19.69 -0.04
CA LEU A 76 -0.56 -20.55 -0.78
C LEU A 76 -0.84 -22.04 -0.57
N ALA A 77 -1.24 -22.45 0.64
CA ALA A 77 -1.49 -23.85 0.94
C ALA A 77 -2.88 -24.35 0.56
N TRP A 78 -3.90 -23.49 0.63
CA TRP A 78 -5.30 -23.93 0.63
C TRP A 78 -6.19 -23.27 -0.41
N VAL A 79 -5.76 -22.16 -1.02
CA VAL A 79 -6.55 -21.43 -2.02
C VAL A 79 -5.89 -21.57 -3.39
N CYS A 80 -6.61 -22.16 -4.34
CA CYS A 80 -6.11 -22.29 -5.70
C CYS A 80 -5.93 -20.89 -6.31
N ASN A 81 -4.75 -20.62 -6.88
CA ASN A 81 -4.49 -19.43 -7.66
C ASN A 81 -4.57 -19.79 -9.15
N THR A 82 -5.62 -19.32 -9.82
CA THR A 82 -5.88 -19.63 -11.24
C THR A 82 -5.03 -18.84 -12.21
N ASN A 83 -4.44 -17.72 -11.75
CA ASN A 83 -3.55 -16.89 -12.56
C ASN A 83 -2.45 -16.28 -11.67
N PRO A 84 -1.38 -17.04 -11.33
CA PRO A 84 -0.35 -16.58 -10.39
C PRO A 84 0.45 -15.35 -10.85
N GLU A 85 0.53 -15.11 -12.14
CA GLU A 85 1.25 -13.95 -12.70
C GLU A 85 0.48 -12.65 -12.46
N GLU A 86 -0.84 -12.69 -12.51
CA GLU A 86 -1.70 -11.53 -12.33
C GLU A 86 -2.20 -11.38 -10.89
N TYR A 87 -2.63 -12.52 -10.28
CA TYR A 87 -3.23 -12.53 -8.95
C TYR A 87 -2.16 -12.68 -7.87
N THR A 88 -1.51 -11.59 -7.56
CA THR A 88 -0.38 -11.55 -6.63
C THR A 88 -0.75 -11.18 -5.21
N GLU A 89 -1.97 -10.64 -4.99
CA GLU A 89 -2.44 -10.19 -3.68
C GLU A 89 -3.40 -11.19 -3.05
N VAL A 90 -3.34 -11.32 -1.73
CA VAL A 90 -4.32 -12.10 -0.95
C VAL A 90 -5.30 -11.15 -0.28
N CYS A 91 -6.58 -11.32 -0.60
CA CYS A 91 -7.67 -10.51 -0.12
C CYS A 91 -8.58 -11.31 0.83
N HIS A 92 -9.25 -10.60 1.76
CA HIS A 92 -10.24 -11.17 2.68
C HIS A 92 -11.64 -10.84 2.15
N ILE A 93 -12.50 -11.85 2.06
CA ILE A 93 -13.89 -11.69 1.57
C ILE A 93 -14.70 -10.81 2.53
N ASP A 94 -14.56 -11.03 3.84
CA ASP A 94 -15.24 -10.28 4.90
C ASP A 94 -14.56 -8.96 5.25
N ASN A 95 -13.47 -8.62 4.58
CA ASN A 95 -12.62 -7.45 4.87
C ASN A 95 -12.00 -7.42 6.28
N ASN A 96 -12.10 -8.50 7.05
CA ASN A 96 -11.48 -8.61 8.36
C ASN A 96 -10.04 -9.17 8.21
N PRO A 97 -9.00 -8.35 8.43
CA PRO A 97 -7.60 -8.77 8.25
C PRO A 97 -7.13 -9.79 9.30
N LEU A 98 -7.95 -10.11 10.29
CA LEU A 98 -7.67 -11.09 11.33
C LEU A 98 -8.24 -12.47 11.00
N ASN A 99 -9.22 -12.54 10.09
CA ASN A 99 -9.88 -13.79 9.70
C ASN A 99 -9.15 -14.45 8.52
N ASP A 100 -8.03 -15.10 8.82
CA ASP A 100 -7.23 -15.81 7.83
C ASP A 100 -7.72 -17.25 7.56
N TYR A 101 -9.00 -17.55 7.81
CA TYR A 101 -9.57 -18.83 7.44
C TYR A 101 -9.61 -18.99 5.91
N TYR A 102 -9.18 -20.16 5.37
CA TYR A 102 -8.92 -20.32 3.94
C TYR A 102 -10.13 -20.02 3.04
N LYS A 103 -11.38 -20.30 3.48
CA LYS A 103 -12.60 -19.97 2.73
C LYS A 103 -12.90 -18.47 2.68
N ASN A 104 -12.26 -17.68 3.56
CA ASN A 104 -12.38 -16.24 3.59
C ASN A 104 -11.30 -15.53 2.75
N LEU A 105 -10.41 -16.30 2.12
CA LEU A 105 -9.30 -15.76 1.36
C LEU A 105 -9.48 -16.04 -0.14
N TYR A 106 -9.08 -15.07 -0.95
CA TYR A 106 -8.99 -15.23 -2.39
C TYR A 106 -7.77 -14.52 -2.96
N TRP A 107 -7.31 -15.00 -4.10
CA TRP A 107 -6.24 -14.35 -4.85
C TRP A 107 -6.81 -13.29 -5.78
N GLY A 108 -6.17 -12.14 -5.86
CA GLY A 108 -6.62 -11.05 -6.71
C GLY A 108 -5.48 -10.09 -7.08
N THR A 109 -5.85 -9.09 -7.87
CA THR A 109 -4.92 -8.01 -8.23
C THR A 109 -4.97 -6.88 -7.21
N LYS A 110 -3.94 -6.06 -7.19
CA LYS A 110 -3.92 -4.80 -6.42
C LYS A 110 -5.09 -3.88 -6.80
N LYS A 111 -5.48 -3.88 -8.09
CA LYS A 111 -6.61 -3.11 -8.60
C LYS A 111 -7.94 -3.60 -8.02
N MET A 112 -8.17 -4.93 -8.02
CA MET A 112 -9.36 -5.55 -7.43
C MET A 112 -9.48 -5.22 -5.95
N ASN A 113 -8.40 -5.35 -5.18
CA ASN A 113 -8.38 -5.01 -3.76
C ASN A 113 -8.71 -3.53 -3.53
N SER A 114 -8.17 -2.62 -4.34
CA SER A 114 -8.48 -1.19 -4.26
C SER A 114 -9.95 -0.90 -4.61
N GLN A 115 -10.50 -1.54 -5.64
CA GLN A 115 -11.91 -1.39 -6.02
C GLN A 115 -12.85 -1.92 -4.93
N GLN A 116 -12.49 -3.02 -4.28
CA GLN A 116 -13.25 -3.54 -3.15
C GLN A 116 -13.25 -2.55 -1.98
N MET A 117 -12.10 -1.92 -1.67
CA MET A 117 -12.03 -0.85 -0.66
C MET A 117 -12.96 0.32 -0.96
N VAL A 118 -13.11 0.69 -2.25
CA VAL A 118 -14.05 1.74 -2.66
C VAL A 118 -15.49 1.31 -2.43
N LYS A 119 -15.87 0.11 -2.91
CA LYS A 119 -17.22 -0.44 -2.74
C LYS A 119 -17.64 -0.51 -1.28
N ASP A 120 -16.73 -0.93 -0.41
CA ASP A 120 -16.96 -1.05 1.03
C ASP A 120 -16.93 0.30 1.77
N GLY A 121 -16.76 1.41 1.07
CA GLY A 121 -16.69 2.74 1.66
C GLY A 121 -15.47 2.99 2.56
N ARG A 122 -14.50 2.06 2.58
CA ARG A 122 -13.28 2.16 3.42
C ARG A 122 -12.32 3.24 2.94
N LEU A 123 -12.36 3.61 1.66
CA LEU A 123 -11.59 4.74 1.12
C LEU A 123 -12.05 6.10 1.65
N LYS A 124 -13.25 6.19 2.25
CA LYS A 124 -13.71 7.42 2.92
C LYS A 124 -12.74 7.89 4.01
N THR A 125 -11.95 6.99 4.60
CA THR A 125 -10.95 7.36 5.61
C THR A 125 -9.69 8.01 5.03
N ILE A 126 -9.34 7.77 3.79
CA ILE A 126 -8.18 8.39 3.14
C ILE A 126 -8.60 9.73 2.49
N TYR A 127 -9.79 9.77 1.86
CA TYR A 127 -10.32 10.97 1.21
C TYR A 127 -11.37 11.72 2.06
N GLY A 128 -11.86 11.14 3.14
CA GLY A 128 -12.97 11.66 3.95
C GLY A 128 -12.59 12.27 5.28
N LYS A 129 -11.32 12.36 5.63
CA LYS A 129 -10.92 13.42 6.55
C LYS A 129 -11.20 14.72 5.80
N LYS A 130 -12.33 15.38 6.16
CA LYS A 130 -12.54 16.77 5.80
C LYS A 130 -11.25 17.49 6.16
N HIS A 131 -10.38 17.71 5.19
CA HIS A 131 -9.32 18.67 5.41
C HIS A 131 -10.05 19.97 5.70
N ASN A 132 -9.87 20.50 6.90
CA ASN A 132 -10.41 21.81 7.31
C ASN A 132 -9.82 22.95 6.47
N ASN A 133 -9.01 22.60 5.47
CA ASN A 133 -8.47 23.53 4.49
C ASN A 133 -9.40 23.55 3.26
N PRO A 134 -10.16 24.62 3.03
CA PRO A 134 -11.08 24.75 1.87
C PRO A 134 -10.37 24.62 0.53
N ASN A 135 -9.05 24.81 0.48
CA ASN A 135 -8.25 24.69 -0.75
C ASN A 135 -7.84 23.23 -1.06
N TYR A 136 -8.01 22.27 -0.15
CA TYR A 136 -7.66 20.86 -0.39
C TYR A 136 -8.54 20.21 -1.47
N MET A 137 -9.79 20.68 -1.62
CA MET A 137 -10.74 20.16 -2.61
C MET A 137 -10.55 20.75 -4.01
N LYS A 138 -9.73 21.80 -4.16
CA LYS A 138 -9.44 22.39 -5.45
C LYS A 138 -8.38 21.55 -6.16
N ARG A 139 -8.75 21.00 -7.31
CA ARG A 139 -7.89 20.08 -8.08
C ARG A 139 -6.53 20.73 -8.35
N GLY A 140 -5.46 20.11 -7.87
CA GLY A 140 -4.09 20.58 -8.08
C GLY A 140 -3.52 21.53 -7.04
N TRP A 141 -4.31 21.96 -6.04
CA TRP A 141 -3.80 22.81 -4.98
C TRP A 141 -3.35 21.98 -3.78
N HIS A 142 -2.07 21.97 -3.47
CA HIS A 142 -1.52 21.22 -2.34
C HIS A 142 -1.38 22.12 -1.09
N VAL A 143 -1.70 21.59 0.09
CA VAL A 143 -1.60 22.26 1.40
C VAL A 143 -0.18 22.79 1.68
N HIS A 144 0.84 22.18 1.04
CA HIS A 144 2.24 22.60 1.14
C HIS A 144 2.69 23.48 -0.01
N SER A 145 1.74 24.05 -0.81
CA SER A 145 2.11 25.00 -1.85
C SER A 145 2.73 26.24 -1.22
N LYS A 146 3.93 26.58 -1.68
CA LYS A 146 4.64 27.83 -1.26
C LYS A 146 4.00 29.11 -1.84
N VAL A 147 2.91 28.95 -2.57
CA VAL A 147 2.18 30.01 -3.26
C VAL A 147 0.73 29.89 -2.90
N ASN A 148 0.09 30.96 -2.46
CA ASN A 148 -1.35 30.99 -2.20
C ASN A 148 -2.16 31.21 -3.49
N GLU A 149 -3.50 31.15 -3.41
CA GLU A 149 -4.38 31.26 -4.59
C GLU A 149 -4.29 32.62 -5.27
N GLU A 150 -4.17 33.70 -4.51
CA GLU A 150 -4.03 35.05 -5.07
C GLU A 150 -2.71 35.25 -5.78
N GLU A 151 -1.63 34.78 -5.16
CA GLU A 151 -0.29 34.78 -5.76
C GLU A 151 -0.28 33.94 -7.05
N PHE A 152 -0.93 32.79 -7.06
CA PHE A 152 -1.09 31.95 -8.23
C PHE A 152 -1.79 32.72 -9.38
N LYS A 153 -2.93 33.35 -9.11
CA LYS A 153 -3.66 34.16 -10.12
C LYS A 153 -2.79 35.30 -10.68
N LYS A 154 -2.03 35.96 -9.78
CA LYS A 154 -1.07 37.01 -10.17
C LYS A 154 0.06 36.47 -11.05
N ILE A 155 0.62 35.31 -10.69
CA ILE A 155 1.66 34.63 -11.48
C ILE A 155 1.14 34.32 -12.88
N ILE A 156 -0.02 33.69 -13.00
CA ILE A 156 -0.62 33.32 -14.30
C ILE A 156 -0.86 34.57 -15.15
N LYS A 157 -1.43 35.63 -14.56
CA LYS A 157 -1.68 36.91 -15.26
C LYS A 157 -0.38 37.55 -15.80
N LEU A 158 0.69 37.56 -15.01
CA LEU A 158 1.99 38.10 -15.41
C LEU A 158 2.66 37.24 -16.47
N ARG A 159 2.60 35.90 -16.34
CA ARG A 159 3.14 34.98 -17.35
C ARG A 159 2.43 35.10 -18.70
N LYS A 160 1.11 35.21 -18.70
CA LYS A 160 0.32 35.47 -19.94
C LYS A 160 0.71 36.79 -20.63
N ARG A 161 1.19 37.77 -19.85
CA ARG A 161 1.72 39.07 -20.35
C ARG A 161 3.18 39.01 -20.79
N GLY A 162 3.82 37.84 -20.75
CA GLY A 162 5.19 37.62 -21.20
C GLY A 162 6.30 38.00 -20.20
N PHE A 163 5.97 38.34 -18.95
CA PHE A 163 6.99 38.65 -17.96
C PHE A 163 7.83 37.43 -17.58
N THR A 164 9.14 37.66 -17.33
CA THR A 164 10.08 36.59 -16.93
C THR A 164 9.82 36.09 -15.52
N ASN A 165 10.18 34.84 -15.25
CA ASN A 165 10.03 34.26 -13.91
C ASN A 165 10.79 35.05 -12.84
N LYS A 166 11.99 35.54 -13.16
CA LYS A 166 12.82 36.37 -12.26
C LYS A 166 12.09 37.66 -11.87
N TYR A 167 11.51 38.35 -12.82
CA TYR A 167 10.70 39.54 -12.58
C TYR A 167 9.49 39.26 -11.69
N ILE A 168 8.76 38.17 -11.95
CA ILE A 168 7.56 37.80 -11.19
C ILE A 168 7.92 37.50 -9.73
N ILE A 169 9.02 36.77 -9.48
CA ILE A 169 9.51 36.46 -8.13
C ILE A 169 9.80 37.76 -7.37
N GLN A 170 10.53 38.67 -8.01
CA GLN A 170 10.89 39.94 -7.39
C GLN A 170 9.68 40.82 -7.11
N LYS A 171 8.79 40.96 -8.12
CA LYS A 171 7.59 41.82 -8.02
C LYS A 171 6.59 41.36 -6.98
N LEU A 172 6.42 40.04 -6.81
CA LEU A 172 5.47 39.46 -5.87
C LEU A 172 6.14 39.00 -4.57
N SER A 173 7.46 39.24 -4.40
CA SER A 173 8.25 38.80 -3.23
C SER A 173 8.05 37.33 -2.87
N LEU A 174 8.02 36.46 -3.88
CA LEU A 174 7.70 35.04 -3.71
C LEU A 174 8.87 34.25 -3.14
N LYS A 175 8.57 33.31 -2.25
CA LYS A 175 9.56 32.35 -1.68
C LYS A 175 9.67 31.06 -2.52
N ILE A 176 9.64 31.19 -3.86
CA ILE A 176 9.75 30.07 -4.80
C ILE A 176 10.86 30.33 -5.83
N THR A 177 11.30 29.27 -6.49
CA THR A 177 12.33 29.35 -7.52
C THR A 177 11.73 29.64 -8.91
N SER A 178 12.57 30.07 -9.85
CA SER A 178 12.18 30.24 -11.26
C SER A 178 11.61 28.95 -11.87
N ALA A 179 12.20 27.77 -11.53
CA ALA A 179 11.68 26.47 -11.92
C ALA A 179 10.29 26.20 -11.33
N GLY A 180 10.02 26.67 -10.11
CA GLY A 180 8.71 26.57 -9.48
C GLY A 180 7.63 27.31 -10.26
N ILE A 181 7.90 28.55 -10.71
CA ILE A 181 6.98 29.31 -11.56
C ILE A 181 6.76 28.61 -12.91
N SER A 182 7.82 28.10 -13.55
CA SER A 182 7.70 27.35 -14.80
C SER A 182 6.81 26.12 -14.64
N SER A 183 6.98 25.36 -13.55
CA SER A 183 6.15 24.19 -13.24
C SER A 183 4.67 24.56 -13.03
N ILE A 184 4.40 25.64 -12.29
CA ILE A 184 3.05 26.16 -12.06
C ILE A 184 2.40 26.53 -13.40
N TYR A 185 3.10 27.26 -14.24
CA TYR A 185 2.56 27.73 -15.52
C TYR A 185 2.33 26.58 -16.50
N LYS A 186 3.24 25.59 -16.57
CA LYS A 186 3.07 24.38 -17.36
C LYS A 186 1.81 23.61 -16.95
N LYS A 187 1.64 23.33 -15.64
CA LYS A 187 0.45 22.67 -15.11
C LYS A 187 -0.84 23.46 -15.38
N TYR A 188 -0.77 24.78 -15.35
CA TYR A 188 -1.90 25.62 -15.74
C TYR A 188 -2.28 25.43 -17.21
N GLN A 189 -1.29 25.40 -18.12
CA GLN A 189 -1.53 25.16 -19.55
C GLN A 189 -2.10 23.77 -19.82
N GLU A 190 -1.69 22.76 -19.03
CA GLU A 190 -2.21 21.39 -19.07
C GLU A 190 -3.61 21.23 -18.44
N GLY A 191 -4.24 22.33 -17.99
CA GLY A 191 -5.58 22.30 -17.39
C GLY A 191 -5.63 21.69 -15.98
N TYR A 192 -4.49 21.56 -15.28
CA TYR A 192 -4.44 20.93 -13.97
C TYR A 192 -5.19 21.72 -12.88
N TYR A 193 -5.35 23.02 -13.05
CA TYR A 193 -5.97 23.93 -12.07
C TYR A 193 -7.40 24.39 -12.47
N THR A 194 -8.21 23.48 -12.99
CA THR A 194 -9.54 23.76 -13.56
C THR A 194 -10.59 24.31 -12.58
N GLY A 195 -10.30 24.56 -11.34
CA GLY A 195 -11.24 25.14 -10.37
C GLY A 195 -10.80 26.48 -9.76
N ILE A 196 -9.69 27.06 -10.26
CA ILE A 196 -9.05 28.21 -9.60
C ILE A 196 -9.08 29.49 -10.47
N VAL A 197 -9.29 29.34 -11.78
CA VAL A 197 -9.22 30.44 -12.75
C VAL A 197 -10.56 30.58 -13.43
N HIS A 198 -11.43 31.38 -12.86
CA HIS A 198 -12.51 32.07 -13.52
C HIS A 198 -12.41 33.55 -13.21
#